data_96ed18505f74310bad1fa50ad8d51c0a
#
_entry.id   96ed18505f74310bad1fa50ad8d51c0a
#
_cell.length_a   1.000
_cell.length_b   1.000
_cell.length_c   1.000
_cell.angle_alpha   90.00
_cell.angle_beta   90.00
_cell.angle_gamma   90.00
#
_symmetry.space_group_name_H-M   'P 1'
#
loop_
_entity.id
_entity.type
_entity.pdbx_description
1 polymer ?
#
loop_
_entity_poly.entity_id
_entity_poly.type
_entity_poly.pdbx_seq_one_letter_code
_entity_poly.pdbx_strand_id
1 'polypeptide(L)'
;CAARDAALVAGDAQALAATTVPGSPAAAADAGLLDALTQAGEQVGDLHTSVSQVQAVTVPPDAAATWPGAVAVRVTQAQDPSTRTSQDGTRTVPAQGARDVVLVLVPGPWRVADVRAAGS
;
A
#
# COMPACT_ATOMS: atom_id res chain seq x y z
N CYS A 1 -0.02 6.61 2.90
CA CYS A 1 1.03 6.18 1.96
C CYS A 1 2.44 6.53 2.43
N ALA A 2 2.63 7.68 3.07
CA ALA A 2 3.97 8.08 3.54
C ALA A 2 4.53 7.10 4.57
N ALA A 3 3.74 6.65 5.52
CA ALA A 3 4.18 5.68 6.53
C ALA A 3 4.53 4.34 5.90
N ARG A 4 3.74 3.89 4.93
CA ARG A 4 4.01 2.65 4.20
C ARG A 4 5.30 2.76 3.37
N ASP A 5 5.47 3.86 2.66
CA ASP A 5 6.68 4.11 1.86
C ASP A 5 7.92 4.11 2.77
N ALA A 6 7.85 4.81 3.90
CA ALA A 6 8.96 4.85 4.86
C ALA A 6 9.30 3.47 5.43
N ALA A 7 8.29 2.66 5.76
CA ALA A 7 8.49 1.31 6.28
C ALA A 7 9.15 0.40 5.23
N LEU A 8 8.74 0.51 3.97
CA LEU A 8 9.35 -0.27 2.89
C LEU A 8 10.81 0.12 2.65
N VAL A 9 11.10 1.41 2.66
CA VAL A 9 12.49 1.90 2.50
C VAL A 9 13.37 1.42 3.66
N ALA A 10 12.85 1.44 4.89
CA ALA A 10 13.57 0.99 6.07
C ALA A 10 13.65 -0.54 6.17
N GLY A 11 12.86 -1.28 5.41
CA GLY A 11 12.76 -2.72 5.55
C GLY A 11 12.14 -3.14 6.89
N ASP A 12 11.28 -2.31 7.45
CA ASP A 12 10.71 -2.48 8.80
C ASP A 12 9.36 -3.17 8.71
N ALA A 13 9.35 -4.48 8.92
CA ALA A 13 8.14 -5.31 8.86
C ALA A 13 7.09 -4.89 9.89
N GLN A 14 7.52 -4.49 11.08
CA GLN A 14 6.60 -4.09 12.14
C GLN A 14 5.92 -2.76 11.82
N ALA A 15 6.68 -1.78 11.35
CA ALA A 15 6.13 -0.49 10.94
C ALA A 15 5.20 -0.65 9.74
N LEU A 16 5.54 -1.53 8.78
CA LEU A 16 4.69 -1.81 7.63
C LEU A 16 3.37 -2.44 8.06
N ALA A 17 3.42 -3.44 8.95
CA ALA A 17 2.23 -4.10 9.46
C ALA A 17 1.29 -3.14 10.21
N ALA A 18 1.82 -2.07 10.80
CA ALA A 18 1.01 -1.07 11.50
C ALA A 18 0.15 -0.22 10.56
N THR A 19 0.40 -0.23 9.25
CA THR A 19 -0.37 0.53 8.26
C THR A 19 -1.59 -0.22 7.72
N THR A 20 -1.70 -1.51 8.01
CA THR A 20 -2.77 -2.37 7.50
C THR A 20 -3.49 -3.09 8.63
N VAL A 21 -4.72 -3.55 8.35
CA VAL A 21 -5.48 -4.36 9.29
C VAL A 21 -4.86 -5.76 9.34
N PRO A 22 -4.55 -6.31 10.52
CA PRO A 22 -4.00 -7.66 10.61
C PRO A 22 -4.89 -8.70 9.94
N GLY A 23 -4.28 -9.58 9.15
CA GLY A 23 -4.99 -10.64 8.44
C GLY A 23 -5.78 -10.20 7.21
N SER A 24 -5.70 -8.93 6.84
CA SER A 24 -6.41 -8.38 5.67
C SER A 24 -5.67 -8.65 4.36
N PRO A 25 -6.34 -8.50 3.20
CA PRO A 25 -5.68 -8.57 1.89
C PRO A 25 -4.54 -7.56 1.74
N ALA A 26 -4.71 -6.35 2.29
CA ALA A 26 -3.65 -5.32 2.24
C ALA A 26 -2.43 -5.76 3.04
N ALA A 27 -2.62 -6.36 4.22
CA ALA A 27 -1.53 -6.88 5.03
C ALA A 27 -0.79 -8.03 4.32
N ALA A 28 -1.52 -8.93 3.68
CA ALA A 28 -0.94 -10.04 2.94
C ALA A 28 -0.11 -9.56 1.75
N ALA A 29 -0.61 -8.56 1.00
CA ALA A 29 0.10 -8.00 -0.14
C ALA A 29 1.40 -7.33 0.29
N ASP A 30 1.37 -6.55 1.36
CA ASP A 30 2.56 -5.85 1.87
C ASP A 30 3.59 -6.82 2.43
N ALA A 31 3.16 -7.84 3.18
CA ALA A 31 4.05 -8.87 3.70
C ALA A 31 4.73 -9.65 2.56
N GLY A 32 3.97 -9.98 1.52
CA GLY A 32 4.51 -10.67 0.34
C GLY A 32 5.55 -9.83 -0.40
N LEU A 33 5.30 -8.53 -0.53
CA LEU A 33 6.26 -7.61 -1.15
C LEU A 33 7.57 -7.54 -0.34
N LEU A 34 7.47 -7.37 0.97
CA LEU A 34 8.65 -7.28 1.82
C LEU A 34 9.45 -8.59 1.82
N ASP A 35 8.76 -9.73 1.86
CA ASP A 35 9.41 -11.04 1.76
C ASP A 35 10.17 -11.19 0.43
N ALA A 36 9.57 -10.78 -0.67
CA ALA A 36 10.21 -10.83 -1.98
C ALA A 36 11.47 -9.97 -2.03
N LEU A 37 11.42 -8.76 -1.46
CA LEU A 37 12.58 -7.88 -1.36
C LEU A 37 13.68 -8.50 -0.50
N THR A 38 13.32 -9.08 0.64
CA THR A 38 14.28 -9.73 1.55
C THR A 38 14.94 -10.93 0.88
N GLN A 39 14.18 -11.76 0.18
CA GLN A 39 14.74 -12.93 -0.51
C GLN A 39 15.65 -12.53 -1.67
N ALA A 40 15.35 -11.44 -2.33
CA ALA A 40 16.19 -10.90 -3.40
C ALA A 40 17.40 -10.12 -2.87
N GLY A 41 17.48 -9.86 -1.56
CA GLY A 41 18.53 -9.06 -0.97
C GLY A 41 18.46 -7.60 -1.40
N GLU A 42 17.27 -7.11 -1.74
CA GLU A 42 17.07 -5.75 -2.25
C GLU A 42 16.57 -4.80 -1.19
N GLN A 43 17.05 -3.56 -1.26
CA GLN A 43 16.55 -2.43 -0.47
C GLN A 43 15.88 -1.43 -1.39
N VAL A 44 14.72 -0.92 -0.96
CA VAL A 44 13.97 0.08 -1.70
C VAL A 44 14.49 1.47 -1.34
N GLY A 45 14.68 2.32 -2.34
CA GLY A 45 15.04 3.72 -2.18
C GLY A 45 14.14 4.62 -3.02
N ASP A 46 14.05 5.88 -2.60
CA ASP A 46 13.32 6.93 -3.34
C ASP A 46 11.85 6.61 -3.60
N LEU A 47 11.25 5.77 -2.76
CA LEU A 47 9.85 5.40 -2.93
C LEU A 47 8.95 6.55 -2.47
N HIS A 48 8.13 7.05 -3.38
CA HIS A 48 7.15 8.10 -3.09
C HIS A 48 5.84 7.80 -3.80
N THR A 49 4.80 7.58 -3.03
CA THR A 49 3.44 7.37 -3.53
C THR A 49 2.63 8.64 -3.29
N SER A 50 2.06 9.19 -4.35
CA SER A 50 1.17 10.33 -4.25
C SER A 50 -0.29 9.89 -4.29
N VAL A 51 -1.12 10.58 -3.51
CA VAL A 51 -2.56 10.35 -3.44
C VAL A 51 -3.27 11.67 -3.64
N SER A 52 -4.24 11.69 -4.53
CA SER A 52 -5.01 12.90 -4.84
C SER A 52 -6.46 12.55 -5.11
N GLN A 53 -7.31 13.56 -5.27
CA GLN A 53 -8.73 13.42 -5.64
C GLN A 53 -9.49 12.45 -4.72
N VAL A 54 -9.34 12.62 -3.42
CA VAL A 54 -9.97 11.77 -2.40
C VAL A 54 -11.49 12.02 -2.41
N GLN A 55 -12.27 10.95 -2.58
CA GLN A 55 -13.72 11.00 -2.60
C GLN A 55 -14.29 9.84 -1.78
N ALA A 56 -15.19 10.15 -0.85
CA ALA A 56 -15.91 9.11 -0.12
C ALA A 56 -16.85 8.36 -1.06
N VAL A 57 -16.85 7.04 -0.96
CA VAL A 57 -17.75 6.16 -1.74
C VAL A 57 -18.41 5.14 -0.83
N THR A 58 -19.43 4.47 -1.34
CA THR A 58 -20.11 3.40 -0.60
C THR A 58 -19.16 2.23 -0.37
N VAL A 59 -19.12 1.72 0.85
CA VAL A 59 -18.33 0.53 1.18
C VAL A 59 -18.90 -0.67 0.44
N PRO A 60 -18.07 -1.44 -0.30
CA PRO A 60 -18.53 -2.68 -0.92
C PRO A 60 -19.17 -3.62 0.11
N PRO A 61 -20.29 -4.30 -0.22
CA PRO A 61 -21.03 -5.11 0.76
C PRO A 61 -20.20 -6.19 1.44
N ASP A 62 -19.30 -6.85 0.71
CA ASP A 62 -18.41 -7.87 1.27
C ASP A 62 -17.43 -7.27 2.29
N ALA A 63 -16.90 -6.08 1.99
CA ALA A 63 -16.00 -5.37 2.90
C ALA A 63 -16.74 -4.90 4.15
N ALA A 64 -17.96 -4.38 3.99
CA ALA A 64 -18.77 -3.96 5.13
C ALA A 64 -19.08 -5.12 6.08
N ALA A 65 -19.31 -6.31 5.53
CA ALA A 65 -19.55 -7.52 6.31
C ALA A 65 -18.29 -8.00 7.05
N THR A 66 -17.14 -7.93 6.39
CA THR A 66 -15.87 -8.38 6.96
C THR A 66 -15.30 -7.40 7.99
N TRP A 67 -15.42 -6.11 7.72
CA TRP A 67 -14.89 -5.04 8.61
C TRP A 67 -16.00 -4.07 8.98
N PRO A 68 -16.84 -4.39 9.99
CA PRO A 68 -17.90 -3.46 10.45
C PRO A 68 -17.29 -2.11 10.85
N GLY A 69 -17.94 -1.03 10.43
CA GLY A 69 -17.43 0.32 10.67
C GLY A 69 -16.41 0.81 9.67
N ALA A 70 -16.06 0.01 8.67
CA ALA A 70 -15.15 0.43 7.61
C ALA A 70 -15.74 1.58 6.79
N VAL A 71 -14.85 2.40 6.23
CA VAL A 71 -15.21 3.40 5.22
C VAL A 71 -14.45 3.10 3.93
N ALA A 72 -14.95 3.61 2.82
CA ALA A 72 -14.28 3.48 1.53
C ALA A 72 -14.06 4.85 0.93
N VAL A 73 -12.88 5.04 0.34
CA VAL A 73 -12.54 6.25 -0.40
C VAL A 73 -11.97 5.87 -1.75
N ARG A 74 -12.39 6.61 -2.78
CA ARG A 74 -11.77 6.53 -4.09
C ARG A 74 -10.68 7.58 -4.15
N VAL A 75 -9.50 7.18 -4.57
CA VAL A 75 -8.34 8.08 -4.70
C VAL A 75 -7.65 7.85 -6.03
N THR A 76 -6.95 8.86 -6.50
CA THR A 76 -6.01 8.73 -7.60
C THR A 76 -4.62 8.54 -7.01
N GLN A 77 -3.95 7.48 -7.38
CA GLN A 77 -2.68 7.06 -6.83
C GLN A 77 -1.64 6.98 -7.94
N ALA A 78 -0.45 7.49 -7.67
CA ALA A 78 0.69 7.40 -8.58
C ALA A 78 1.96 7.17 -7.79
N GLN A 79 2.96 6.57 -8.42
CA GLN A 79 4.24 6.32 -7.79
C GLN A 79 5.35 6.91 -8.66
N ASP A 80 6.25 7.67 -8.03
CA ASP A 80 7.45 8.18 -8.68
C ASP A 80 8.43 7.03 -8.97
N PRO A 81 9.39 7.21 -9.88
CA PRO A 81 10.45 6.22 -10.05
C PRO A 81 11.14 5.96 -8.72
N SER A 82 11.40 4.70 -8.44
CA SER A 82 12.10 4.29 -7.22
C SER A 82 13.33 3.47 -7.58
N THR A 83 14.13 3.12 -6.56
CA THR A 83 15.32 2.33 -6.75
C THR A 83 15.25 1.04 -5.95
N ARG A 84 15.94 0.01 -6.43
CA ARG A 84 16.19 -1.21 -5.68
C ARG A 84 17.68 -1.52 -5.73
N THR A 85 18.28 -1.63 -4.55
CA THR A 85 19.71 -1.83 -4.39
C THR A 85 19.98 -3.20 -3.77
N SER A 86 20.90 -3.94 -4.38
CA SER A 86 21.39 -5.23 -3.87
C SER A 86 22.90 -5.26 -3.98
N GLN A 87 23.51 -6.42 -3.68
CA GLN A 87 24.95 -6.63 -3.88
C GLN A 87 25.38 -6.42 -5.34
N ASP A 88 24.45 -6.67 -6.29
CA ASP A 88 24.74 -6.59 -7.71
C ASP A 88 24.61 -5.16 -8.26
N GLY A 89 24.23 -4.20 -7.44
CA GLY A 89 24.08 -2.80 -7.83
C GLY A 89 22.69 -2.25 -7.59
N THR A 90 22.43 -1.13 -8.20
CA THR A 90 21.15 -0.42 -8.08
C THR A 90 20.42 -0.42 -9.43
N ARG A 91 19.14 -0.77 -9.41
CA ARG A 91 18.27 -0.64 -10.59
C ARG A 91 17.14 0.34 -10.30
N THR A 92 16.68 1.00 -11.36
CA THR A 92 15.55 1.92 -11.27
C THR A 92 14.26 1.16 -11.59
N VAL A 93 13.26 1.34 -10.73
CA VAL A 93 11.89 0.90 -10.99
C VAL A 93 11.15 2.07 -11.61
N PRO A 94 10.58 1.92 -12.81
CA PRO A 94 9.88 3.02 -13.49
C PRO A 94 8.72 3.55 -12.67
N ALA A 95 8.37 4.82 -12.89
CA ALA A 95 7.18 5.43 -12.32
C ALA A 95 5.93 4.61 -12.70
N GLN A 96 5.00 4.52 -11.77
CA GLN A 96 3.67 4.02 -12.06
C GLN A 96 2.74 5.20 -12.31
N GLY A 97 2.11 5.21 -13.49
CA GLY A 97 1.17 6.26 -13.86
C GLY A 97 -0.03 6.33 -12.92
N ALA A 98 -0.70 7.47 -12.93
CA ALA A 98 -1.88 7.68 -12.11
C ALA A 98 -2.96 6.64 -12.41
N ARG A 99 -3.54 6.07 -11.36
CA ARG A 99 -4.67 5.14 -11.45
C ARG A 99 -5.62 5.40 -10.30
N ASP A 100 -6.90 5.13 -10.53
CA ASP A 100 -7.91 5.24 -9.50
C ASP A 100 -8.06 3.91 -8.77
N VAL A 101 -8.06 3.98 -7.44
CA VAL A 101 -8.28 2.83 -6.58
C VAL A 101 -9.28 3.17 -5.49
N VAL A 102 -9.92 2.15 -4.92
CA VAL A 102 -10.77 2.27 -3.75
C VAL A 102 -10.02 1.69 -2.56
N LEU A 103 -9.81 2.52 -1.55
CA LEU A 103 -9.20 2.09 -0.29
C LEU A 103 -10.31 1.78 0.70
N VAL A 104 -10.28 0.58 1.28
CA VAL A 104 -11.15 0.21 2.41
C VAL A 104 -10.36 0.45 3.69
N LEU A 105 -10.86 1.35 4.54
CA LEU A 105 -10.17 1.82 5.74
C LEU A 105 -10.96 1.45 6.98
N VAL A 106 -10.26 1.02 8.02
CA VAL A 106 -10.86 0.67 9.32
C VAL A 106 -10.30 1.60 10.39
N PRO A 107 -11.16 2.26 11.19
CA PRO A 107 -10.73 3.18 12.24
C PRO A 107 -10.19 2.46 13.49
N GLY A 108 -9.53 3.22 14.34
CA GLY A 108 -9.14 2.89 15.67
C GLY A 108 -7.79 2.21 15.88
N PRO A 109 -6.66 2.66 15.35
CA PRO A 109 -6.39 3.76 14.43
C PRO A 109 -6.74 3.42 12.98
N TRP A 110 -6.74 4.42 12.12
CA TRP A 110 -7.01 4.21 10.71
C TRP A 110 -5.95 3.32 10.06
N ARG A 111 -6.40 2.23 9.46
CA ARG A 111 -5.55 1.26 8.76
C ARG A 111 -6.23 0.81 7.48
N VAL A 112 -5.42 0.45 6.50
CA VAL A 112 -5.92 -0.08 5.22
C VAL A 112 -6.24 -1.56 5.38
N ALA A 113 -7.45 -1.95 5.01
CA ALA A 113 -7.86 -3.35 4.95
C ALA A 113 -7.73 -3.92 3.54
N ASP A 114 -8.03 -3.12 2.52
CA ASP A 114 -7.98 -3.58 1.14
C ASP A 114 -7.75 -2.41 0.20
N VAL A 115 -7.15 -2.71 -0.95
CA VAL A 115 -6.97 -1.77 -2.06
C VAL A 115 -7.53 -2.45 -3.29
N ARG A 116 -8.58 -1.86 -3.88
CA ARG A 116 -9.26 -2.42 -5.05
C ARG A 116 -9.16 -1.49 -6.22
N ALA A 117 -9.09 -2.04 -7.42
CA ALA A 117 -9.20 -1.22 -8.62
C ALA A 117 -10.54 -0.48 -8.56
N ALA A 118 -10.54 0.81 -8.90
CA ALA A 118 -11.79 1.55 -8.99
C ALA A 118 -12.61 0.93 -10.12
N GLY A 119 -13.80 0.50 -9.78
CA GLY A 119 -14.65 -0.20 -10.70
C GLY A 119 -14.91 0.61 -11.95
N SER A 120 -14.72 -0.02 -13.03
CA SER A 120 -15.08 0.50 -14.32
C SER A 120 -16.60 0.43 -14.52
#